data_ba5c49a07f67d8872423dd43ce8641b6
#
_entry.id   ba5c49a07f67d8872423dd43ce8641b6
#
_cell.length_a   1.000
_cell.length_b   1.000
_cell.length_c   1.000
_cell.angle_alpha   90.00
_cell.angle_beta   90.00
_cell.angle_gamma   90.00
#
_symmetry.space_group_name_H-M   'P 1'
#
loop_
_entity.id
_entity.type
_entity.pdbx_description
1 polymer ?
#
loop_
_entity_poly.entity_id
_entity_poly.type
_entity_poly.pdbx_seq_one_letter_code
_entity_poly.pdbx_strand_id
1 'polypeptide(L)'
;MSPTSSRADLGRIVMVMPTYNESMNLEWIVGRLRAAEPDVDVLVVDDGSPDGTGRIADQLAAADPQVKVVHRTQKAGLGAAYRAGFRVALDAGYDVIGEMDADGSHQPEQLHRLLDALEAGADLVIGSRWIPGGSIVNWPKSREALSRGGNLYVRLLLGIDVHDATAGFRLFRRATLEKIDIDSVQSTGYVFQTDMAYRTLRTGLKVAEVPIEFIERERGDSKMSRDVAVESLKSITRWGLRERARQVRRRLRRWGPRRS
;
A
#
# COMPACT_ATOMS: atom_id res chain seq x y z
N MET A 1 -18.45 -22.73 7.86
CA MET A 1 -18.30 -21.66 8.85
C MET A 1 -17.01 -21.96 9.62
N SER A 2 -15.91 -21.33 9.23
CA SER A 2 -14.67 -21.38 9.99
C SER A 2 -14.81 -20.47 11.20
N PRO A 3 -14.26 -20.83 12.38
CA PRO A 3 -14.30 -19.96 13.53
C PRO A 3 -13.56 -18.66 13.18
N THR A 4 -14.19 -17.52 13.42
CA THR A 4 -13.53 -16.24 13.48
C THR A 4 -12.47 -16.33 14.57
N SER A 5 -11.23 -16.62 14.19
CA SER A 5 -10.08 -16.46 15.06
C SER A 5 -10.09 -15.00 15.53
N SER A 6 -10.20 -14.81 16.84
CA SER A 6 -10.00 -13.48 17.41
C SER A 6 -8.61 -13.03 17.01
N ARG A 7 -8.48 -11.97 16.21
CA ARG A 7 -7.19 -11.38 15.78
C ARG A 7 -6.50 -10.61 16.90
N ALA A 8 -6.78 -10.99 18.15
CA ALA A 8 -6.27 -10.37 19.38
C ALA A 8 -4.74 -10.26 19.40
N ASP A 9 -4.04 -11.21 18.76
CA ASP A 9 -2.58 -11.23 18.71
C ASP A 9 -1.97 -10.17 17.77
N LEU A 10 -2.77 -9.59 16.87
CA LEU A 10 -2.34 -8.50 15.99
C LEU A 10 -2.49 -7.11 16.62
N GLY A 11 -3.19 -6.99 17.75
CA GLY A 11 -3.49 -5.71 18.38
C GLY A 11 -4.50 -4.87 17.58
N ARG A 12 -4.36 -3.54 17.64
CA ARG A 12 -5.25 -2.60 16.94
C ARG A 12 -4.86 -2.46 15.48
N ILE A 13 -5.84 -2.62 14.59
CA ILE A 13 -5.64 -2.62 13.15
C ILE A 13 -6.37 -1.43 12.52
N VAL A 14 -5.73 -0.73 11.58
CA VAL A 14 -6.36 0.33 10.78
C VAL A 14 -6.01 0.20 9.31
N MET A 15 -7.01 0.38 8.43
CA MET A 15 -6.81 0.56 6.99
C MET A 15 -6.80 2.03 6.64
N VAL A 16 -5.68 2.52 6.12
CA VAL A 16 -5.53 3.88 5.58
C VAL A 16 -6.05 3.89 4.15
N MET A 17 -7.00 4.78 3.90
CA MET A 17 -7.70 4.89 2.62
C MET A 17 -7.60 6.33 2.10
N PRO A 18 -6.62 6.63 1.23
CA PRO A 18 -6.50 7.93 0.60
C PRO A 18 -7.64 8.20 -0.38
N THR A 19 -8.21 9.40 -0.34
CA THR A 19 -9.29 9.81 -1.23
C THR A 19 -8.99 11.11 -1.94
N TYR A 20 -9.40 11.19 -3.20
CA TYR A 20 -9.52 12.41 -3.98
C TYR A 20 -10.55 12.21 -5.08
N ASN A 21 -11.71 12.89 -4.98
CA ASN A 21 -12.87 12.72 -5.87
C ASN A 21 -13.36 11.26 -5.90
N GLU A 22 -13.73 10.74 -4.73
CA GLU A 22 -14.23 9.38 -4.54
C GLU A 22 -15.66 9.38 -3.93
N SER A 23 -16.42 10.47 -4.11
CA SER A 23 -17.78 10.60 -3.53
C SER A 23 -18.73 9.48 -3.94
N MET A 24 -18.53 8.89 -5.13
CA MET A 24 -19.35 7.78 -5.63
C MET A 24 -19.01 6.41 -5.02
N ASN A 25 -17.83 6.29 -4.41
CA ASN A 25 -17.28 5.01 -3.98
C ASN A 25 -17.14 4.90 -2.45
N LEU A 26 -16.85 6.03 -1.77
CA LEU A 26 -16.36 6.03 -0.39
C LEU A 26 -17.34 5.33 0.57
N GLU A 27 -18.61 5.67 0.57
CA GLU A 27 -19.59 5.07 1.47
C GLU A 27 -19.70 3.56 1.25
N TRP A 28 -19.78 3.16 -0.01
CA TRP A 28 -19.90 1.76 -0.40
C TRP A 28 -18.68 0.93 0.00
N ILE A 29 -17.47 1.44 -0.27
CA ILE A 29 -16.24 0.66 0.01
C ILE A 29 -15.94 0.59 1.51
N VAL A 30 -16.19 1.67 2.26
CA VAL A 30 -16.10 1.67 3.73
C VAL A 30 -17.08 0.69 4.33
N GLY A 31 -18.34 0.70 3.88
CA GLY A 31 -19.35 -0.25 4.34
C GLY A 31 -18.95 -1.71 4.09
N ARG A 32 -18.38 -2.03 2.92
CA ARG A 32 -17.87 -3.38 2.62
C ARG A 32 -16.72 -3.78 3.54
N LEU A 33 -15.77 -2.88 3.76
CA LEU A 33 -14.62 -3.15 4.62
C LEU A 33 -15.07 -3.41 6.06
N ARG A 34 -15.97 -2.57 6.59
CA ARG A 34 -16.52 -2.73 7.94
C ARG A 34 -17.34 -4.02 8.09
N ALA A 35 -18.04 -4.45 7.02
CA ALA A 35 -18.78 -5.71 7.02
C ALA A 35 -17.85 -6.94 6.94
N ALA A 36 -16.76 -6.85 6.17
CA ALA A 36 -15.80 -7.95 5.98
C ALA A 36 -14.93 -8.19 7.22
N GLU A 37 -14.44 -7.11 7.84
CA GLU A 37 -13.53 -7.15 8.99
C GLU A 37 -13.99 -6.13 10.05
N PRO A 38 -14.97 -6.47 10.90
CA PRO A 38 -15.57 -5.56 11.88
C PRO A 38 -14.58 -5.01 12.93
N ASP A 39 -13.48 -5.71 13.19
CA ASP A 39 -12.47 -5.31 14.16
C ASP A 39 -11.39 -4.38 13.58
N VAL A 40 -11.47 -4.06 12.27
CA VAL A 40 -10.51 -3.19 11.59
C VAL A 40 -11.06 -1.77 11.49
N ASP A 41 -10.33 -0.81 12.05
CA ASP A 41 -10.63 0.61 11.91
C ASP A 41 -10.34 1.11 10.47
N VAL A 42 -11.03 2.16 10.06
CA VAL A 42 -10.80 2.83 8.77
C VAL A 42 -10.31 4.25 9.02
N LEU A 43 -9.22 4.65 8.37
CA LEU A 43 -8.72 6.01 8.38
C LEU A 43 -8.78 6.57 6.95
N VAL A 44 -9.81 7.36 6.68
CA VAL A 44 -9.94 8.10 5.42
C VAL A 44 -9.00 9.31 5.44
N VAL A 45 -8.19 9.46 4.39
CA VAL A 45 -7.28 10.60 4.22
C VAL A 45 -7.71 11.37 2.99
N ASP A 46 -8.50 12.42 3.17
CA ASP A 46 -9.03 13.22 2.07
C ASP A 46 -8.07 14.34 1.66
N ASP A 47 -7.65 14.35 0.40
CA ASP A 47 -6.71 15.31 -0.19
C ASP A 47 -7.41 16.60 -0.68
N GLY A 48 -8.41 17.08 0.06
CA GLY A 48 -9.15 18.29 -0.29
C GLY A 48 -10.06 18.09 -1.50
N SER A 49 -10.83 17.04 -1.53
CA SER A 49 -11.74 16.69 -2.62
C SER A 49 -12.82 17.74 -2.83
N PRO A 50 -12.98 18.30 -4.04
CA PRO A 50 -14.02 19.29 -4.34
C PRO A 50 -15.41 18.70 -4.57
N ASP A 51 -15.53 17.38 -4.75
CA ASP A 51 -16.78 16.66 -5.11
C ASP A 51 -17.65 16.27 -3.91
N GLY A 52 -17.24 16.65 -2.69
CA GLY A 52 -17.96 16.33 -1.46
C GLY A 52 -17.52 15.02 -0.78
N THR A 53 -16.46 14.38 -1.26
CA THR A 53 -15.88 13.16 -0.62
C THR A 53 -15.59 13.39 0.86
N GLY A 54 -14.95 14.52 1.23
CA GLY A 54 -14.62 14.84 2.63
C GLY A 54 -15.87 14.93 3.52
N ARG A 55 -16.97 15.53 3.02
CA ARG A 55 -18.24 15.57 3.75
C ARG A 55 -18.85 14.19 3.96
N ILE A 56 -18.75 13.29 2.98
CA ILE A 56 -19.20 11.89 3.13
C ILE A 56 -18.33 11.20 4.18
N ALA A 57 -17.02 11.42 4.17
CA ALA A 57 -16.13 10.86 5.19
C ALA A 57 -16.49 11.30 6.60
N ASP A 58 -16.80 12.59 6.80
CA ASP A 58 -17.26 13.12 8.11
C ASP A 58 -18.57 12.48 8.56
N GLN A 59 -19.52 12.26 7.65
CA GLN A 59 -20.78 11.59 7.94
C GLN A 59 -20.56 10.13 8.38
N LEU A 60 -19.65 9.42 7.71
CA LEU A 60 -19.29 8.05 8.08
C LEU A 60 -18.63 8.00 9.46
N ALA A 61 -17.71 8.92 9.75
CA ALA A 61 -17.05 9.02 11.06
C ALA A 61 -18.02 9.38 12.19
N ALA A 62 -19.05 10.18 11.90
CA ALA A 62 -20.08 10.50 12.87
C ALA A 62 -21.02 9.29 13.15
N ALA A 63 -21.20 8.41 12.17
CA ALA A 63 -22.07 7.23 12.28
C ALA A 63 -21.37 5.99 12.86
N ASP A 64 -20.06 5.83 12.64
CA ASP A 64 -19.25 4.70 13.09
C ASP A 64 -17.97 5.17 13.78
N PRO A 65 -17.77 4.92 15.09
CA PRO A 65 -16.59 5.35 15.84
C PRO A 65 -15.28 4.67 15.36
N GLN A 66 -15.36 3.61 14.58
CA GLN A 66 -14.21 2.94 13.96
C GLN A 66 -13.81 3.57 12.62
N VAL A 67 -14.56 4.53 12.10
CA VAL A 67 -14.18 5.35 10.94
C VAL A 67 -13.63 6.68 11.43
N LYS A 68 -12.44 7.03 10.94
CA LYS A 68 -11.73 8.27 11.26
C LYS A 68 -11.40 9.02 9.99
N VAL A 69 -11.26 10.33 10.09
CA VAL A 69 -10.97 11.19 8.93
C VAL A 69 -9.81 12.12 9.21
N VAL A 70 -8.97 12.27 8.21
CA VAL A 70 -7.93 13.31 8.14
C VAL A 70 -8.15 14.13 6.90
N HIS A 71 -8.42 15.41 7.05
CA HIS A 71 -8.50 16.36 5.94
C HIS A 71 -7.14 16.98 5.67
N ARG A 72 -6.70 16.90 4.42
CA ARG A 72 -5.51 17.60 3.93
C ARG A 72 -5.93 18.78 3.06
N THR A 73 -5.22 19.87 3.16
CA THR A 73 -5.58 21.13 2.47
C THR A 73 -5.25 21.14 0.98
N GLN A 74 -4.38 20.23 0.52
CA GLN A 74 -3.92 20.19 -0.86
C GLN A 74 -3.58 18.76 -1.29
N LYS A 75 -3.88 18.47 -2.56
CA LYS A 75 -3.45 17.24 -3.22
C LYS A 75 -1.93 17.26 -3.43
N ALA A 76 -1.22 16.40 -2.71
CA ALA A 76 0.24 16.25 -2.85
C ALA A 76 0.65 14.85 -3.35
N GLY A 77 -0.32 14.10 -3.88
CA GLY A 77 -0.13 12.76 -4.46
C GLY A 77 -0.25 11.64 -3.43
N LEU A 78 -0.48 10.42 -3.96
CA LEU A 78 -0.83 9.22 -3.20
C LEU A 78 0.17 8.89 -2.07
N GLY A 79 1.46 8.92 -2.35
CA GLY A 79 2.49 8.64 -1.33
C GLY A 79 2.49 9.64 -0.17
N ALA A 80 2.13 10.91 -0.43
CA ALA A 80 2.03 11.92 0.61
C ALA A 80 0.77 11.70 1.48
N ALA A 81 -0.34 11.25 0.88
CA ALA A 81 -1.54 10.90 1.61
C ALA A 81 -1.32 9.67 2.49
N TYR A 82 -0.71 8.61 1.98
CA TYR A 82 -0.35 7.44 2.79
C TYR A 82 0.58 7.81 3.95
N ARG A 83 1.65 8.58 3.72
CA ARG A 83 2.54 9.01 4.82
C ARG A 83 1.79 9.78 5.91
N ALA A 84 0.88 10.68 5.52
CA ALA A 84 0.08 11.41 6.50
C ALA A 84 -0.81 10.47 7.32
N GLY A 85 -1.50 9.53 6.66
CA GLY A 85 -2.32 8.53 7.33
C GLY A 85 -1.50 7.59 8.24
N PHE A 86 -0.32 7.15 7.79
CA PHE A 86 0.56 6.30 8.59
C PHE A 86 1.05 7.01 9.85
N ARG A 87 1.41 8.29 9.77
CA ARG A 87 1.77 9.08 10.97
C ARG A 87 0.63 9.13 11.96
N VAL A 88 -0.56 9.50 11.51
CA VAL A 88 -1.75 9.54 12.37
C VAL A 88 -2.02 8.18 13.00
N ALA A 89 -1.90 7.09 12.23
CA ALA A 89 -2.09 5.73 12.74
C ALA A 89 -1.01 5.33 13.76
N LEU A 90 0.26 5.66 13.51
CA LEU A 90 1.36 5.44 14.44
C LEU A 90 1.17 6.23 15.75
N ASP A 91 0.82 7.50 15.66
CA ASP A 91 0.59 8.38 16.81
C ASP A 91 -0.63 7.89 17.63
N ALA A 92 -1.66 7.36 16.98
CA ALA A 92 -2.84 6.80 17.62
C ALA A 92 -2.61 5.41 18.25
N GLY A 93 -1.41 4.82 18.10
CA GLY A 93 -1.03 3.56 18.76
C GLY A 93 -1.59 2.31 18.06
N TYR A 94 -1.80 2.32 16.74
CA TYR A 94 -2.15 1.12 15.99
C TYR A 94 -0.94 0.19 15.83
N ASP A 95 -1.19 -1.12 15.94
CA ASP A 95 -0.17 -2.16 15.87
C ASP A 95 0.01 -2.69 14.43
N VAL A 96 -1.07 -2.67 13.66
CA VAL A 96 -1.09 -3.01 12.23
C VAL A 96 -1.71 -1.87 11.44
N ILE A 97 -1.03 -1.45 10.38
CA ILE A 97 -1.45 -0.35 9.53
C ILE A 97 -1.47 -0.83 8.09
N GLY A 98 -2.63 -0.71 7.46
CA GLY A 98 -2.87 -1.15 6.10
C GLY A 98 -3.02 -0.02 5.10
N GLU A 99 -2.92 -0.38 3.84
CA GLU A 99 -3.18 0.45 2.66
C GLU A 99 -4.28 -0.18 1.82
N MET A 100 -5.24 0.62 1.38
CA MET A 100 -6.26 0.22 0.41
C MET A 100 -6.79 1.43 -0.36
N ASP A 101 -6.98 1.28 -1.67
CA ASP A 101 -7.60 2.33 -2.49
C ASP A 101 -9.12 2.37 -2.27
N ALA A 102 -9.71 3.56 -2.39
CA ALA A 102 -11.14 3.80 -2.19
C ALA A 102 -12.01 3.51 -3.42
N ASP A 103 -11.43 3.10 -4.55
CA ASP A 103 -12.10 3.00 -5.85
C ASP A 103 -12.77 1.64 -6.13
N GLY A 104 -12.74 0.74 -5.16
CA GLY A 104 -13.30 -0.60 -5.27
C GLY A 104 -12.45 -1.60 -6.05
N SER A 105 -11.24 -1.23 -6.49
CA SER A 105 -10.35 -2.16 -7.18
C SER A 105 -9.84 -3.28 -6.27
N HIS A 106 -9.63 -2.97 -4.99
CA HIS A 106 -9.29 -3.96 -3.97
C HIS A 106 -10.56 -4.49 -3.31
N GLN A 107 -10.64 -5.81 -3.12
CA GLN A 107 -11.78 -6.45 -2.52
C GLN A 107 -11.57 -6.58 -0.99
N PRO A 108 -12.29 -5.80 -0.16
CA PRO A 108 -12.12 -5.83 1.30
C PRO A 108 -12.30 -7.23 1.90
N GLU A 109 -13.16 -8.04 1.28
CA GLU A 109 -13.43 -9.43 1.70
C GLU A 109 -12.18 -10.32 1.63
N GLN A 110 -11.13 -9.89 0.95
CA GLN A 110 -9.85 -10.62 0.87
C GLN A 110 -8.82 -10.14 1.90
N LEU A 111 -9.17 -9.15 2.74
CA LEU A 111 -8.27 -8.64 3.77
C LEU A 111 -7.85 -9.74 4.76
N HIS A 112 -8.73 -10.70 5.04
CA HIS A 112 -8.41 -11.84 5.91
C HIS A 112 -7.13 -12.57 5.46
N ARG A 113 -6.86 -12.70 4.14
CA ARG A 113 -5.64 -13.37 3.63
C ARG A 113 -4.37 -12.63 4.03
N LEU A 114 -4.43 -11.30 4.03
CA LEU A 114 -3.31 -10.46 4.43
C LEU A 114 -3.08 -10.57 5.95
N LEU A 115 -4.17 -10.56 6.72
CA LEU A 115 -4.12 -10.70 8.16
C LEU A 115 -3.56 -12.05 8.59
N ASP A 116 -4.01 -13.14 7.96
CA ASP A 116 -3.49 -14.50 8.21
C ASP A 116 -1.97 -14.59 7.94
N ALA A 117 -1.48 -13.94 6.90
CA ALA A 117 -0.04 -13.92 6.59
C ALA A 117 0.77 -13.08 7.60
N LEU A 118 0.19 -12.01 8.17
CA LEU A 118 0.79 -11.30 9.30
C LEU A 118 0.85 -12.18 10.53
N GLU A 119 -0.25 -12.87 10.90
CA GLU A 119 -0.27 -13.82 12.02
C GLU A 119 0.79 -14.91 11.85
N ALA A 120 1.01 -15.39 10.63
CA ALA A 120 2.07 -16.33 10.28
C ALA A 120 3.50 -15.74 10.37
N GLY A 121 3.64 -14.49 10.84
CA GLY A 121 4.91 -13.85 11.15
C GLY A 121 5.55 -13.05 10.02
N ALA A 122 4.78 -12.58 9.04
CA ALA A 122 5.25 -11.56 8.10
C ALA A 122 5.32 -10.19 8.79
N ASP A 123 6.22 -9.32 8.33
CA ASP A 123 6.36 -7.93 8.77
C ASP A 123 5.63 -6.96 7.82
N LEU A 124 5.61 -7.30 6.54
CA LEU A 124 4.85 -6.67 5.47
C LEU A 124 4.14 -7.75 4.66
N VAL A 125 2.85 -7.58 4.42
CA VAL A 125 2.08 -8.42 3.49
C VAL A 125 1.58 -7.58 2.33
N ILE A 126 1.72 -8.11 1.12
CA ILE A 126 1.29 -7.49 -0.13
C ILE A 126 0.22 -8.38 -0.77
N GLY A 127 -0.95 -7.81 -1.04
CA GLY A 127 -1.95 -8.44 -1.89
C GLY A 127 -1.47 -8.39 -3.35
N SER A 128 -1.07 -9.55 -3.87
CA SER A 128 -0.39 -9.67 -5.16
C SER A 128 -1.31 -10.21 -6.25
N ARG A 129 -1.31 -9.53 -7.39
CA ARG A 129 -2.02 -9.94 -8.61
C ARG A 129 -1.22 -10.95 -9.44
N TRP A 130 0.10 -11.07 -9.18
CA TRP A 130 1.07 -11.71 -10.07
C TRP A 130 1.67 -13.02 -9.52
N ILE A 131 1.22 -13.49 -8.39
CA ILE A 131 1.56 -14.82 -7.86
C ILE A 131 0.46 -15.85 -8.22
N PRO A 132 0.71 -17.16 -8.12
CA PRO A 132 -0.31 -18.18 -8.35
C PRO A 132 -1.55 -17.95 -7.47
N GLY A 133 -2.73 -17.93 -8.10
CA GLY A 133 -4.00 -17.63 -7.45
C GLY A 133 -4.39 -16.13 -7.44
N GLY A 134 -3.48 -15.23 -7.83
CA GLY A 134 -3.80 -13.83 -8.07
C GLY A 134 -4.43 -13.63 -9.45
N SER A 135 -5.33 -12.64 -9.57
CA SER A 135 -6.05 -12.38 -10.81
C SER A 135 -6.37 -10.90 -11.00
N ILE A 136 -6.65 -10.55 -12.25
CA ILE A 136 -7.18 -9.24 -12.62
C ILE A 136 -8.43 -9.43 -13.46
N VAL A 137 -9.47 -8.68 -13.14
CA VAL A 137 -10.75 -8.68 -13.83
C VAL A 137 -10.92 -7.36 -14.59
N ASN A 138 -11.38 -7.45 -15.84
CA ASN A 138 -11.74 -6.33 -16.71
C ASN A 138 -10.59 -5.43 -17.19
N TRP A 139 -9.31 -5.78 -17.01
CA TRP A 139 -8.22 -5.00 -17.61
C TRP A 139 -7.98 -5.35 -19.09
N PRO A 140 -7.64 -4.34 -19.90
CA PRO A 140 -7.07 -4.60 -21.22
C PRO A 140 -5.77 -5.40 -21.12
N LYS A 141 -5.57 -6.39 -22.00
CA LYS A 141 -4.34 -7.22 -22.02
C LYS A 141 -3.05 -6.41 -22.12
N SER A 142 -3.09 -5.28 -22.82
CA SER A 142 -1.95 -4.36 -22.94
C SER A 142 -1.55 -3.75 -21.59
N ARG A 143 -2.52 -3.39 -20.74
CA ARG A 143 -2.29 -2.86 -19.38
C ARG A 143 -1.76 -3.96 -18.47
N GLU A 144 -2.29 -5.16 -18.57
CA GLU A 144 -1.80 -6.32 -17.85
C GLU A 144 -0.32 -6.62 -18.20
N ALA A 145 0.01 -6.70 -19.50
CA ALA A 145 1.38 -6.93 -19.97
C ALA A 145 2.34 -5.82 -19.49
N LEU A 146 1.92 -4.55 -19.53
CA LEU A 146 2.71 -3.43 -19.03
C LEU A 146 2.98 -3.54 -17.52
N SER A 147 1.97 -3.89 -16.74
CA SER A 147 2.10 -4.04 -15.28
C SER A 147 2.99 -5.24 -14.91
N ARG A 148 2.82 -6.39 -15.56
CA ARG A 148 3.69 -7.57 -15.36
C ARG A 148 5.14 -7.28 -15.75
N GLY A 149 5.34 -6.67 -16.92
CA GLY A 149 6.67 -6.27 -17.39
C GLY A 149 7.33 -5.24 -16.47
N GLY A 150 6.58 -4.27 -15.99
CA GLY A 150 7.05 -3.27 -15.03
C GLY A 150 7.48 -3.89 -13.70
N ASN A 151 6.71 -4.81 -13.14
CA ASN A 151 7.08 -5.51 -11.91
C ASN A 151 8.29 -6.43 -12.10
N LEU A 152 8.38 -7.15 -13.23
CA LEU A 152 9.57 -7.94 -13.57
C LEU A 152 10.82 -7.05 -13.67
N TYR A 153 10.70 -5.90 -14.33
CA TYR A 153 11.77 -4.92 -14.43
C TYR A 153 12.23 -4.43 -13.04
N VAL A 154 11.29 -4.10 -12.16
CA VAL A 154 11.57 -3.69 -10.77
C VAL A 154 12.32 -4.79 -10.01
N ARG A 155 11.86 -6.03 -10.09
CA ARG A 155 12.51 -7.20 -9.47
C ARG A 155 13.98 -7.31 -9.89
N LEU A 156 14.23 -7.26 -11.19
CA LEU A 156 15.58 -7.38 -11.75
C LEU A 156 16.46 -6.18 -11.40
N LEU A 157 15.92 -4.96 -11.54
CA LEU A 157 16.65 -3.72 -11.27
C LEU A 157 17.08 -3.63 -9.80
N LEU A 158 16.19 -3.94 -8.87
CA LEU A 158 16.44 -3.80 -7.43
C LEU A 158 17.02 -5.08 -6.81
N GLY A 159 16.88 -6.22 -7.47
CA GLY A 159 17.29 -7.53 -6.93
C GLY A 159 16.44 -7.91 -5.71
N ILE A 160 15.11 -7.72 -5.81
CA ILE A 160 14.15 -8.08 -4.77
C ILE A 160 13.27 -9.23 -5.27
N ASP A 161 12.81 -10.05 -4.34
CA ASP A 161 11.89 -11.16 -4.65
C ASP A 161 10.46 -10.79 -4.23
N VAL A 162 9.90 -9.76 -4.90
CA VAL A 162 8.49 -9.33 -4.80
C VAL A 162 7.92 -9.27 -6.20
N HIS A 163 6.83 -10.00 -6.43
CA HIS A 163 6.21 -10.11 -7.75
C HIS A 163 5.32 -8.92 -8.09
N ASP A 164 4.70 -8.31 -7.08
CA ASP A 164 3.82 -7.15 -7.23
C ASP A 164 4.24 -5.98 -6.33
N ALA A 165 5.41 -5.42 -6.62
CA ALA A 165 5.96 -4.29 -5.87
C ALA A 165 5.13 -2.99 -6.03
N THR A 166 4.17 -2.95 -6.95
CA THR A 166 3.31 -1.79 -7.23
C THR A 166 1.91 -1.91 -6.66
N ALA A 167 1.55 -3.05 -6.06
CA ALA A 167 0.24 -3.24 -5.44
C ALA A 167 0.03 -2.27 -4.26
N GLY A 168 -1.20 -1.78 -4.11
CA GLY A 168 -1.61 -0.83 -3.06
C GLY A 168 -2.51 -1.46 -1.98
N PHE A 169 -2.64 -2.79 -1.94
CA PHE A 169 -3.35 -3.49 -0.88
C PHE A 169 -2.33 -4.19 0.00
N ARG A 170 -2.04 -3.61 1.17
CA ARG A 170 -0.92 -4.03 2.02
C ARG A 170 -1.26 -3.94 3.49
N LEU A 171 -0.55 -4.72 4.30
CA LEU A 171 -0.50 -4.58 5.74
C LEU A 171 0.93 -4.52 6.23
N PHE A 172 1.20 -3.60 7.12
CA PHE A 172 2.48 -3.41 7.80
C PHE A 172 2.30 -3.60 9.30
N ARG A 173 3.22 -4.29 9.95
CA ARG A 173 3.36 -4.14 11.40
C ARG A 173 3.86 -2.74 11.72
N ARG A 174 3.43 -2.17 12.84
CA ARG A 174 3.93 -0.89 13.38
C ARG A 174 5.46 -0.83 13.33
N ALA A 175 6.11 -1.83 13.91
CA ALA A 175 7.57 -1.93 13.95
C ALA A 175 8.24 -1.89 12.56
N THR A 176 7.55 -2.32 11.51
CA THR A 176 8.03 -2.23 10.13
C THR A 176 8.10 -0.78 9.67
N LEU A 177 7.02 -0.01 9.84
CA LEU A 177 6.96 1.40 9.45
C LEU A 177 7.97 2.26 10.23
N GLU A 178 8.14 2.00 11.52
CA GLU A 178 9.15 2.64 12.36
C GLU A 178 10.57 2.30 11.88
N LYS A 179 10.86 1.01 11.61
CA LYS A 179 12.20 0.55 11.22
C LYS A 179 12.63 1.05 9.84
N ILE A 180 11.70 1.19 8.89
CA ILE A 180 12.02 1.73 7.56
C ILE A 180 12.08 3.26 7.55
N ASP A 181 11.76 3.91 8.66
CA ASP A 181 11.69 5.36 8.81
C ASP A 181 10.77 5.99 7.74
N ILE A 182 9.46 5.81 7.94
CA ILE A 182 8.44 6.26 6.98
C ILE A 182 8.57 7.75 6.65
N ASP A 183 9.06 8.56 7.57
CA ASP A 183 9.25 9.99 7.39
C ASP A 183 10.35 10.32 6.39
N SER A 184 11.34 9.45 6.25
CA SER A 184 12.41 9.60 5.28
C SER A 184 12.01 9.18 3.85
N VAL A 185 10.82 8.60 3.66
CA VAL A 185 10.33 8.17 2.34
C VAL A 185 9.86 9.39 1.55
N GLN A 186 10.66 9.80 0.55
CA GLN A 186 10.37 10.96 -0.31
C GLN A 186 9.82 10.58 -1.69
N SER A 187 9.71 9.29 -1.96
CA SER A 187 9.20 8.77 -3.23
C SER A 187 7.70 9.09 -3.40
N THR A 188 7.27 9.27 -4.64
CA THR A 188 5.91 9.64 -5.01
C THR A 188 5.32 8.64 -6.01
N GLY A 189 4.00 8.62 -6.16
CA GLY A 189 3.31 7.75 -7.11
C GLY A 189 3.63 6.27 -6.89
N TYR A 190 3.82 5.52 -7.98
CA TYR A 190 4.13 4.09 -7.93
C TYR A 190 5.51 3.76 -7.35
N VAL A 191 6.43 4.73 -7.34
CA VAL A 191 7.74 4.54 -6.71
C VAL A 191 7.59 4.40 -5.20
N PHE A 192 6.60 5.04 -4.59
CA PHE A 192 6.32 4.94 -3.16
C PHE A 192 6.11 3.49 -2.72
N GLN A 193 5.23 2.77 -3.41
CA GLN A 193 4.95 1.37 -3.09
C GLN A 193 6.18 0.46 -3.24
N THR A 194 6.94 0.68 -4.32
CA THR A 194 8.18 -0.05 -4.57
C THR A 194 9.25 0.26 -3.52
N ASP A 195 9.40 1.54 -3.11
CA ASP A 195 10.36 1.98 -2.10
C ASP A 195 10.04 1.37 -0.72
N MET A 196 8.76 1.32 -0.34
CA MET A 196 8.30 0.70 0.90
C MET A 196 8.68 -0.79 0.96
N ALA A 197 8.37 -1.57 -0.07
CA ALA A 197 8.74 -2.98 -0.15
C ALA A 197 10.26 -3.18 -0.15
N TYR A 198 10.98 -2.38 -0.93
CA TYR A 198 12.44 -2.43 -1.00
C TYR A 198 13.11 -2.14 0.35
N ARG A 199 12.68 -1.08 1.05
CA ARG A 199 13.20 -0.72 2.39
C ARG A 199 12.95 -1.82 3.40
N THR A 200 11.74 -2.39 3.39
CA THR A 200 11.38 -3.51 4.28
C THR A 200 12.33 -4.69 4.10
N LEU A 201 12.55 -5.13 2.86
CA LEU A 201 13.52 -6.20 2.56
C LEU A 201 14.95 -5.83 2.95
N ARG A 202 15.36 -4.57 2.76
CA ARG A 202 16.71 -4.10 3.08
C ARG A 202 17.01 -4.03 4.57
N THR A 203 15.99 -3.93 5.39
CA THR A 203 16.11 -3.99 6.86
C THR A 203 16.11 -5.42 7.39
N GLY A 204 16.01 -6.42 6.51
CA GLY A 204 16.00 -7.84 6.87
C GLY A 204 14.67 -8.32 7.41
N LEU A 205 13.61 -7.56 7.21
CA LEU A 205 12.25 -7.91 7.60
C LEU A 205 11.61 -8.84 6.56
N LYS A 206 10.64 -9.64 7.00
CA LYS A 206 9.95 -10.63 6.18
C LYS A 206 8.80 -10.00 5.40
N VAL A 207 8.90 -10.04 4.07
CA VAL A 207 7.81 -9.67 3.16
C VAL A 207 7.12 -10.92 2.65
N ALA A 208 5.81 -10.97 2.71
CA ALA A 208 4.98 -12.02 2.13
C ALA A 208 4.06 -11.44 1.06
N GLU A 209 3.75 -12.25 0.04
CA GLU A 209 2.70 -11.95 -0.94
C GLU A 209 1.57 -12.95 -0.79
N VAL A 210 0.34 -12.48 -0.82
CA VAL A 210 -0.87 -13.32 -0.84
C VAL A 210 -1.66 -13.03 -2.11
N PRO A 211 -2.28 -14.05 -2.74
CA PRO A 211 -3.02 -13.83 -3.97
C PRO A 211 -4.30 -13.04 -3.70
N ILE A 212 -4.52 -12.01 -4.53
CA ILE A 212 -5.77 -11.25 -4.54
C ILE A 212 -6.38 -11.21 -5.93
N GLU A 213 -7.69 -10.99 -5.98
CA GLU A 213 -8.40 -10.58 -7.18
C GLU A 213 -8.48 -9.05 -7.18
N PHE A 214 -8.00 -8.45 -8.27
CA PHE A 214 -8.08 -7.03 -8.52
C PHE A 214 -9.10 -6.76 -9.62
N ILE A 215 -10.11 -5.96 -9.35
CA ILE A 215 -11.18 -5.65 -10.31
C ILE A 215 -10.98 -4.22 -10.83
N GLU A 216 -11.08 -3.99 -12.15
CA GLU A 216 -11.07 -2.62 -12.65
C GLU A 216 -12.19 -1.83 -12.01
N ARG A 217 -11.90 -0.57 -11.61
CA ARG A 217 -12.93 0.31 -11.04
C ARG A 217 -14.12 0.45 -11.98
N GLU A 218 -15.32 0.43 -11.43
CA GLU A 218 -16.56 0.58 -12.19
C GLU A 218 -17.06 2.03 -12.22
N ARG A 219 -16.65 2.85 -11.24
CA ARG A 219 -17.12 4.22 -11.05
C ARG A 219 -15.93 5.17 -10.99
N GLY A 220 -16.09 6.34 -11.62
CA GLY A 220 -15.06 7.38 -11.67
C GLY A 220 -13.98 7.13 -12.73
N ASP A 221 -13.09 8.11 -12.91
CA ASP A 221 -12.05 8.11 -13.94
C ASP A 221 -10.74 7.48 -13.44
N SER A 222 -10.11 6.67 -14.27
CA SER A 222 -8.77 6.15 -13.98
C SER A 222 -7.73 7.27 -14.00
N LYS A 223 -7.04 7.47 -12.88
CA LYS A 223 -5.96 8.47 -12.78
C LYS A 223 -4.66 8.00 -13.46
N MET A 224 -4.63 6.76 -14.02
CA MET A 224 -3.47 6.20 -14.70
C MET A 224 -3.52 6.46 -16.20
N SER A 225 -2.72 7.44 -16.67
CA SER A 225 -2.44 7.63 -18.09
C SER A 225 -1.15 6.90 -18.51
N ARG A 226 -0.94 6.74 -19.83
CA ARG A 226 0.33 6.21 -20.37
C ARG A 226 1.53 7.07 -19.96
N ASP A 227 1.35 8.38 -19.89
CA ASP A 227 2.40 9.31 -19.49
C ASP A 227 2.82 9.11 -18.03
N VAL A 228 1.84 8.88 -17.13
CA VAL A 228 2.10 8.55 -15.72
C VAL A 228 2.88 7.23 -15.59
N ALA A 229 2.55 6.23 -16.40
CA ALA A 229 3.27 4.95 -16.41
C ALA A 229 4.73 5.11 -16.88
N VAL A 230 4.96 5.88 -17.94
CA VAL A 230 6.31 6.16 -18.47
C VAL A 230 7.13 6.99 -17.48
N GLU A 231 6.53 8.02 -16.88
CA GLU A 231 7.19 8.84 -15.86
C GLU A 231 7.57 8.01 -14.62
N SER A 232 6.67 7.14 -14.18
CA SER A 232 6.91 6.21 -13.08
C SER A 232 8.07 5.28 -13.40
N LEU A 233 8.13 4.71 -14.61
CA LEU A 233 9.23 3.85 -15.04
C LEU A 233 10.57 4.60 -15.05
N LYS A 234 10.61 5.81 -15.59
CA LYS A 234 11.80 6.68 -15.56
C LYS A 234 12.25 6.98 -14.13
N SER A 235 11.30 7.26 -13.25
CA SER A 235 11.56 7.56 -11.84
C SER A 235 12.10 6.34 -11.09
N ILE A 236 11.50 5.16 -11.29
CA ILE A 236 11.97 3.88 -10.73
C ILE A 236 13.37 3.56 -11.26
N THR A 237 13.63 3.75 -12.56
CA THR A 237 14.96 3.51 -13.16
C THR A 237 16.02 4.40 -12.52
N ARG A 238 15.76 5.70 -12.44
CA ARG A 238 16.70 6.67 -11.86
C ARG A 238 16.97 6.37 -10.39
N TRP A 239 15.92 6.07 -9.64
CA TRP A 239 16.01 5.70 -8.23
C TRP A 239 16.74 4.36 -8.05
N GLY A 240 16.39 3.33 -8.80
CA GLY A 240 17.01 2.00 -8.72
C GLY A 240 18.49 2.00 -9.07
N LEU A 241 18.90 2.76 -10.09
CA LEU A 241 20.33 2.90 -10.44
C LEU A 241 21.11 3.59 -9.31
N ARG A 242 20.56 4.64 -8.71
CA ARG A 242 21.18 5.29 -7.54
C ARG A 242 21.34 4.31 -6.38
N GLU A 243 20.32 3.50 -6.12
CA GLU A 243 20.34 2.54 -5.03
C GLU A 243 21.34 1.38 -5.29
N ARG A 244 21.42 0.89 -6.52
CA ARG A 244 22.46 -0.08 -6.93
C ARG A 244 23.87 0.49 -6.74
N ALA A 245 24.09 1.72 -7.15
CA ALA A 245 25.38 2.38 -6.95
C ALA A 245 25.75 2.49 -5.45
N ARG A 246 24.77 2.81 -4.58
CA ARG A 246 24.93 2.83 -3.12
C ARG A 246 25.27 1.44 -2.56
N GLN A 247 24.61 0.38 -3.06
CA GLN A 247 24.89 -1.00 -2.64
C GLN A 247 26.33 -1.41 -2.99
N VAL A 248 26.78 -1.15 -4.23
CA VAL A 248 28.14 -1.43 -4.67
C VAL A 248 29.17 -0.69 -3.81
N ARG A 249 28.98 0.61 -3.57
CA ARG A 249 29.85 1.41 -2.69
C ARG A 249 29.91 0.85 -1.27
N ARG A 250 28.79 0.42 -0.69
CA ARG A 250 28.75 -0.20 0.64
C ARG A 250 29.50 -1.53 0.69
N ARG A 251 29.38 -2.36 -0.36
CA ARG A 251 30.14 -3.63 -0.48
C ARG A 251 31.63 -3.36 -0.57
N LEU A 252 32.07 -2.45 -1.43
CA LEU A 252 33.48 -2.09 -1.58
C LEU A 252 34.09 -1.54 -0.28
N ARG A 253 33.35 -0.73 0.48
CA ARG A 253 33.81 -0.24 1.80
C ARG A 253 33.96 -1.34 2.86
N ARG A 254 33.19 -2.42 2.77
CA ARG A 254 33.32 -3.59 3.67
C ARG A 254 34.51 -4.47 3.33
N TRP A 255 35.02 -4.40 2.09
CA TRP A 255 36.14 -5.20 1.60
C TRP A 255 37.45 -4.39 1.52
N GLY A 256 37.44 -3.11 1.84
CA GLY A 256 38.62 -2.30 1.94
C GLY A 256 39.51 -2.76 3.11
N PRO A 257 40.88 -2.64 2.98
CA PRO A 257 41.78 -3.11 4.03
C PRO A 257 41.49 -2.37 5.33
N ARG A 258 41.33 -3.16 6.42
CA ARG A 258 41.33 -2.61 7.78
C ARG A 258 42.68 -1.90 7.92
N ARG A 259 42.67 -0.59 8.03
CA ARG A 259 43.86 0.14 8.44
C ARG A 259 44.17 -0.29 9.86
N SER A 260 45.26 -1.01 9.98
CA SER A 260 45.95 -1.36 11.25
C SER A 260 46.41 -0.08 11.95
#